data_6383693791810981be8cfe18e97f1c3b
#
_entry.id   6383693791810981be8cfe18e97f1c3b
#
_cell.length_a   1.000
_cell.length_b   1.000
_cell.length_c   1.000
_cell.angle_alpha   90.00
_cell.angle_beta   90.00
_cell.angle_gamma   90.00
#
_symmetry.space_group_name_H-M   'P 1'
#
loop_
_entity.id
_entity.type
_entity.pdbx_description
1 polymer ?
#
loop_
_entity_poly.entity_id
_entity_poly.type
_entity_poly.pdbx_seq_one_letter_code
_entity_poly.pdbx_strand_id
1 'polypeptide(L)'
;MTESAFKARDIGLRAQKKILSRMAGKNIARAFIDDTTASLLDNLYRLAKQYVKVLLTEKAVDTRITRKKRKKLIKNIIKVVIKLGVLHRNNMLSEDELRQAEKFKTKFRMAGMAIISFYEVDFSYDRNYVANALSESQKCLEVIVSKHLTEKSLSRIESVFSFFSNEQFLDAIFKRDSEYREALGRVVSDLNKAIDSGDL
;
A
#
# COMPACT_ATOMS: atom_id res chain seq x y z
N MET A 1 -19.28 18.25 -12.81
CA MET A 1 -18.91 16.85 -13.07
C MET A 1 -18.53 16.22 -11.72
N THR A 2 -19.45 15.46 -11.16
CA THR A 2 -19.25 14.73 -9.89
C THR A 2 -18.14 13.69 -10.09
N GLU A 3 -17.08 13.82 -9.30
CA GLU A 3 -15.97 12.85 -9.30
C GLU A 3 -16.53 11.51 -8.79
N SER A 4 -16.62 10.51 -9.68
CA SER A 4 -16.99 9.15 -9.32
C SER A 4 -16.15 8.71 -8.14
N ALA A 5 -16.80 8.35 -7.03
CA ALA A 5 -16.15 7.93 -5.80
C ALA A 5 -15.15 6.82 -6.11
N PHE A 6 -13.90 7.01 -5.68
CA PHE A 6 -12.85 6.01 -5.80
C PHE A 6 -13.18 4.87 -4.82
N LYS A 7 -13.32 3.65 -5.33
CA LYS A 7 -13.49 2.44 -4.52
C LYS A 7 -12.39 1.43 -4.87
N ALA A 8 -11.51 1.15 -3.93
CA ALA A 8 -10.41 0.20 -4.11
C ALA A 8 -10.93 -1.19 -4.49
N ARG A 9 -12.07 -1.62 -3.93
CA ARG A 9 -12.74 -2.88 -4.25
C ARG A 9 -13.12 -2.99 -5.73
N ASP A 10 -13.67 -1.94 -6.33
CA ASP A 10 -14.07 -1.95 -7.75
C ASP A 10 -12.85 -2.01 -8.68
N ILE A 11 -11.76 -1.37 -8.29
CA ILE A 11 -10.48 -1.42 -9.02
C ILE A 11 -9.87 -2.81 -8.89
N GLY A 12 -9.91 -3.39 -7.68
CA GLY A 12 -9.47 -4.75 -7.40
C GLY A 12 -10.22 -5.75 -8.27
N LEU A 13 -11.55 -5.70 -8.30
CA LEU A 13 -12.39 -6.58 -9.12
C LEU A 13 -12.10 -6.45 -10.63
N ARG A 14 -11.87 -5.22 -11.14
CA ARG A 14 -11.51 -5.01 -12.56
C ARG A 14 -10.12 -5.53 -12.89
N ALA A 15 -9.12 -5.28 -12.03
CA ALA A 15 -7.77 -5.78 -12.21
C ALA A 15 -7.73 -7.31 -12.17
N GLN A 16 -8.49 -7.89 -11.25
CA GLN A 16 -8.71 -9.30 -11.06
C GLN A 16 -9.36 -9.94 -12.29
N LYS A 17 -10.47 -9.40 -12.81
CA LYS A 17 -11.09 -9.87 -14.08
C LYS A 17 -10.09 -9.89 -15.22
N LYS A 18 -9.22 -8.89 -15.33
CA LYS A 18 -8.23 -8.80 -16.40
C LYS A 18 -7.09 -9.82 -16.27
N ILE A 19 -6.72 -10.20 -15.05
CA ILE A 19 -5.71 -11.25 -14.78
C ILE A 19 -6.33 -12.62 -14.98
N LEU A 20 -7.55 -12.83 -14.48
CA LEU A 20 -8.27 -14.11 -14.53
C LEU A 20 -8.84 -14.45 -15.91
N SER A 21 -9.09 -13.47 -16.77
CA SER A 21 -9.45 -13.77 -18.18
C SER A 21 -8.33 -14.46 -18.94
N ARG A 22 -7.11 -14.49 -18.39
CA ARG A 22 -5.94 -15.20 -18.92
C ARG A 22 -5.63 -16.52 -18.17
N MET A 23 -6.34 -16.81 -17.09
CA MET A 23 -6.17 -18.00 -16.26
C MET A 23 -7.54 -18.60 -15.96
N ALA A 24 -7.81 -19.80 -16.45
CA ALA A 24 -9.11 -20.48 -16.28
C ALA A 24 -9.38 -20.82 -14.81
N GLY A 25 -10.13 -19.96 -14.10
CA GLY A 25 -10.56 -20.23 -12.73
C GLY A 25 -11.46 -19.13 -12.16
N LYS A 26 -12.78 -19.34 -12.19
CA LYS A 26 -13.80 -18.34 -11.81
C LYS A 26 -13.91 -18.03 -10.30
N ASN A 27 -13.29 -18.80 -9.40
CA ASN A 27 -13.51 -18.71 -7.94
C ASN A 27 -12.40 -18.02 -7.15
N ILE A 28 -11.36 -17.54 -7.81
CA ILE A 28 -10.15 -16.99 -7.15
C ILE A 28 -10.34 -15.54 -6.69
N ALA A 29 -11.39 -14.89 -7.19
CA ALA A 29 -11.52 -13.43 -7.15
C ALA A 29 -11.87 -12.79 -5.80
N ARG A 30 -12.57 -13.47 -4.91
CA ARG A 30 -13.11 -12.87 -3.67
C ARG A 30 -12.16 -12.86 -2.48
N ALA A 31 -11.05 -13.55 -2.57
CA ALA A 31 -10.24 -13.88 -1.42
C ALA A 31 -8.95 -13.04 -1.25
N PHE A 32 -8.65 -12.07 -2.14
CA PHE A 32 -7.40 -11.30 -2.04
C PHE A 32 -7.56 -9.87 -1.56
N ILE A 33 -8.76 -9.37 -1.48
CA ILE A 33 -9.04 -8.03 -0.96
C ILE A 33 -10.30 -8.17 -0.12
N ASP A 34 -10.11 -8.47 1.16
CA ASP A 34 -11.17 -8.44 2.18
C ASP A 34 -11.60 -6.99 2.47
N ASP A 35 -12.58 -6.84 3.34
CA ASP A 35 -13.13 -5.53 3.65
C ASP A 35 -12.13 -4.65 4.44
N THR A 36 -11.27 -5.24 5.28
CA THR A 36 -10.21 -4.53 6.01
C THR A 36 -9.14 -4.01 5.05
N THR A 37 -8.63 -4.86 4.16
CA THR A 37 -7.68 -4.47 3.12
C THR A 37 -8.27 -3.40 2.20
N ALA A 38 -9.54 -3.52 1.81
CA ALA A 38 -10.21 -2.52 0.98
C ALA A 38 -10.33 -1.17 1.68
N SER A 39 -10.69 -1.15 2.97
CA SER A 39 -10.76 0.05 3.80
C SER A 39 -9.38 0.72 3.92
N LEU A 40 -8.35 -0.04 4.25
CA LEU A 40 -6.97 0.45 4.34
C LEU A 40 -6.51 1.10 3.03
N LEU A 41 -6.75 0.45 1.89
CA LEU A 41 -6.40 1.00 0.58
C LEU A 41 -7.16 2.28 0.23
N ASP A 42 -8.44 2.36 0.60
CA ASP A 42 -9.25 3.57 0.41
C ASP A 42 -8.75 4.72 1.30
N ASN A 43 -8.36 4.44 2.55
CA ASN A 43 -7.83 5.44 3.46
C ASN A 43 -6.41 5.88 3.07
N LEU A 44 -5.54 4.98 2.62
CA LEU A 44 -4.24 5.33 2.02
C LEU A 44 -4.41 6.20 0.77
N TYR A 45 -5.41 5.93 -0.07
CA TYR A 45 -5.72 6.79 -1.21
C TYR A 45 -6.16 8.19 -0.78
N ARG A 46 -7.02 8.29 0.25
CA ARG A 46 -7.48 9.58 0.78
C ARG A 46 -6.32 10.39 1.34
N LEU A 47 -5.45 9.77 2.15
CA LEU A 47 -4.25 10.38 2.71
C LEU A 47 -3.31 10.89 1.59
N ALA A 48 -2.98 10.04 0.62
CA ALA A 48 -2.16 10.43 -0.53
C ALA A 48 -2.84 11.53 -1.38
N LYS A 49 -4.17 11.53 -1.49
CA LYS A 49 -4.94 12.57 -2.20
C LYS A 49 -4.84 13.90 -1.49
N GLN A 50 -4.96 13.93 -0.18
CA GLN A 50 -4.88 15.14 0.63
C GLN A 50 -3.46 15.73 0.56
N TYR A 51 -2.43 14.92 0.79
CA TYR A 51 -1.04 15.35 0.70
C TYR A 51 -0.71 15.99 -0.65
N VAL A 52 -1.05 15.32 -1.73
CA VAL A 52 -0.74 15.85 -3.06
C VAL A 52 -1.57 17.08 -3.40
N LYS A 53 -2.81 17.23 -2.87
CA LYS A 53 -3.62 18.45 -3.06
C LYS A 53 -2.89 19.67 -2.49
N VAL A 54 -2.32 19.54 -1.30
CA VAL A 54 -1.59 20.62 -0.63
C VAL A 54 -0.33 20.99 -1.38
N LEU A 55 0.48 20.01 -1.79
CA LEU A 55 1.67 20.27 -2.61
C LEU A 55 1.36 21.04 -3.91
N LEU A 56 0.17 20.85 -4.47
CA LEU A 56 -0.27 21.55 -5.69
C LEU A 56 -0.64 22.99 -5.44
N THR A 57 -1.23 23.31 -4.29
CA THR A 57 -1.53 24.69 -3.91
C THR A 57 -0.27 25.49 -3.64
N GLU A 58 0.77 24.83 -3.10
CA GLU A 58 2.04 25.47 -2.77
C GLU A 58 2.99 25.63 -3.98
N LYS A 59 2.97 24.72 -4.96
CA LYS A 59 3.98 24.63 -6.04
C LYS A 59 3.47 24.83 -7.47
N ALA A 60 2.22 25.29 -7.69
CA ALA A 60 1.63 25.53 -9.02
C ALA A 60 1.84 24.38 -10.05
N VAL A 61 1.80 23.13 -9.62
CA VAL A 61 2.04 21.94 -10.48
C VAL A 61 0.75 21.49 -11.17
N ASP A 62 0.84 20.94 -12.41
CA ASP A 62 -0.31 20.45 -13.18
C ASP A 62 -1.14 19.41 -12.42
N THR A 63 -2.37 19.80 -12.08
CA THR A 63 -3.34 19.00 -11.32
C THR A 63 -3.74 17.70 -12.00
N ARG A 64 -3.70 17.62 -13.34
CA ARG A 64 -4.09 16.43 -14.12
C ARG A 64 -3.04 15.33 -14.01
N ILE A 65 -1.76 15.68 -14.10
CA ILE A 65 -0.63 14.73 -13.97
C ILE A 65 -0.63 14.12 -12.58
N THR A 66 -0.84 14.95 -11.57
CA THR A 66 -0.79 14.53 -10.18
C THR A 66 -1.97 13.66 -9.79
N ARG A 67 -3.17 13.93 -10.30
CA ARG A 67 -4.35 13.05 -10.13
C ARG A 67 -4.10 11.66 -10.75
N LYS A 68 -3.48 11.60 -11.93
CA LYS A 68 -3.12 10.32 -12.58
C LYS A 68 -2.09 9.54 -11.75
N LYS A 69 -1.07 10.20 -11.18
CA LYS A 69 -0.04 9.58 -10.35
C LYS A 69 -0.64 8.91 -9.09
N ARG A 70 -1.53 9.59 -8.35
CA ARG A 70 -2.20 9.04 -7.15
C ARG A 70 -3.04 7.80 -7.45
N LYS A 71 -3.93 7.89 -8.46
CA LYS A 71 -4.73 6.72 -8.88
C LYS A 71 -3.84 5.56 -9.32
N LYS A 72 -2.69 5.85 -9.93
CA LYS A 72 -1.71 4.85 -10.34
C LYS A 72 -1.07 4.17 -9.13
N LEU A 73 -0.76 4.89 -8.05
CA LEU A 73 -0.17 4.36 -6.82
C LEU A 73 -1.02 3.21 -6.26
N ILE A 74 -2.27 3.48 -5.90
CA ILE A 74 -3.17 2.45 -5.34
C ILE A 74 -3.46 1.31 -6.34
N LYS A 75 -3.63 1.63 -7.62
CA LYS A 75 -3.74 0.59 -8.66
C LYS A 75 -2.50 -0.31 -8.72
N ASN A 76 -1.32 0.22 -8.43
CA ASN A 76 -0.10 -0.57 -8.39
C ASN A 76 -0.11 -1.51 -7.19
N ILE A 77 -0.48 -1.04 -5.98
CA ILE A 77 -0.63 -1.88 -4.78
C ILE A 77 -1.60 -3.03 -5.09
N ILE A 78 -2.83 -2.73 -5.52
CA ILE A 78 -3.85 -3.73 -5.84
C ILE A 78 -3.34 -4.77 -6.83
N LYS A 79 -2.63 -4.35 -7.88
CA LYS A 79 -2.08 -5.28 -8.88
C LYS A 79 -0.99 -6.19 -8.31
N VAL A 80 -0.17 -5.68 -7.41
CA VAL A 80 0.88 -6.48 -6.75
C VAL A 80 0.23 -7.49 -5.81
N VAL A 81 -0.67 -7.07 -4.95
CA VAL A 81 -1.42 -7.94 -4.01
C VAL A 81 -2.11 -9.09 -4.76
N ILE A 82 -2.84 -8.79 -5.85
CA ILE A 82 -3.52 -9.84 -6.64
C ILE A 82 -2.50 -10.83 -7.22
N LYS A 83 -1.36 -10.36 -7.72
CA LYS A 83 -0.34 -11.24 -8.29
C LYS A 83 0.29 -12.15 -7.24
N LEU A 84 0.62 -11.60 -6.07
CA LEU A 84 1.13 -12.37 -4.94
C LEU A 84 0.11 -13.43 -4.50
N GLY A 85 -1.15 -13.04 -4.37
CA GLY A 85 -2.20 -13.97 -4.03
C GLY A 85 -2.36 -15.10 -5.06
N VAL A 86 -2.22 -14.81 -6.37
CA VAL A 86 -2.23 -15.84 -7.42
C VAL A 86 -1.03 -16.78 -7.28
N LEU A 87 0.18 -16.27 -7.05
CA LEU A 87 1.37 -17.10 -6.86
C LEU A 87 1.21 -18.02 -5.65
N HIS A 88 0.79 -17.48 -4.51
CA HIS A 88 0.59 -18.24 -3.28
C HIS A 88 -0.45 -19.36 -3.45
N ARG A 89 -1.63 -19.06 -4.01
CA ARG A 89 -2.71 -20.05 -4.19
C ARG A 89 -2.41 -21.17 -5.18
N ASN A 90 -1.53 -20.91 -6.14
CA ASN A 90 -1.14 -21.92 -7.11
C ASN A 90 0.15 -22.66 -6.68
N ASN A 91 0.58 -22.51 -5.42
CA ASN A 91 1.80 -23.13 -4.88
C ASN A 91 3.04 -22.87 -5.77
N MET A 92 3.12 -21.65 -6.32
CA MET A 92 4.22 -21.27 -7.22
C MET A 92 5.44 -20.72 -6.46
N LEU A 93 5.32 -20.51 -5.15
CA LEU A 93 6.41 -20.03 -4.30
C LEU A 93 7.18 -21.21 -3.74
N SER A 94 8.51 -21.17 -3.85
CA SER A 94 9.43 -22.14 -3.22
C SER A 94 9.42 -21.95 -1.69
N GLU A 95 9.98 -22.94 -0.97
CA GLU A 95 10.12 -22.85 0.49
C GLU A 95 10.95 -21.63 0.93
N ASP A 96 12.00 -21.28 0.16
CA ASP A 96 12.81 -20.08 0.44
C ASP A 96 11.99 -18.80 0.27
N GLU A 97 11.18 -18.72 -0.78
CA GLU A 97 10.30 -17.58 -1.02
C GLU A 97 9.19 -17.49 0.03
N LEU A 98 8.66 -18.62 0.50
CA LEU A 98 7.73 -18.64 1.64
C LEU A 98 8.40 -18.15 2.93
N ARG A 99 9.65 -18.55 3.22
CA ARG A 99 10.42 -17.98 4.35
C ARG A 99 10.65 -16.48 4.21
N GLN A 100 10.88 -15.97 3.01
CA GLN A 100 10.97 -14.52 2.78
C GLN A 100 9.63 -13.83 2.93
N ALA A 101 8.52 -14.48 2.58
CA ALA A 101 7.17 -13.94 2.81
C ALA A 101 6.88 -13.76 4.32
N GLU A 102 7.27 -14.69 5.16
CA GLU A 102 7.16 -14.55 6.62
C GLU A 102 8.04 -13.41 7.16
N LYS A 103 9.27 -13.26 6.64
CA LYS A 103 10.12 -12.12 6.99
C LYS A 103 9.49 -10.79 6.53
N PHE A 104 8.93 -10.75 5.33
CA PHE A 104 8.21 -9.58 4.84
C PHE A 104 7.04 -9.23 5.77
N LYS A 105 6.20 -10.22 6.12
CA LYS A 105 5.07 -10.04 7.03
C LYS A 105 5.55 -9.45 8.37
N THR A 106 6.57 -10.02 8.97
CA THR A 106 7.14 -9.54 10.24
C THR A 106 7.63 -8.09 10.16
N LYS A 107 8.42 -7.77 9.12
CA LYS A 107 8.96 -6.41 8.94
C LYS A 107 7.87 -5.39 8.63
N PHE A 108 6.89 -5.76 7.81
CA PHE A 108 5.77 -4.89 7.48
C PHE A 108 4.86 -4.64 8.68
N ARG A 109 4.63 -5.67 9.52
CA ARG A 109 3.96 -5.53 10.82
C ARG A 109 4.70 -4.56 11.73
N MET A 110 6.03 -4.67 11.85
CA MET A 110 6.85 -3.75 12.65
C MET A 110 6.72 -2.30 12.15
N ALA A 111 6.72 -2.09 10.83
CA ALA A 111 6.47 -0.77 10.25
C ALA A 111 5.06 -0.26 10.60
N GLY A 112 4.04 -1.10 10.53
CA GLY A 112 2.67 -0.77 10.92
C GLY A 112 2.56 -0.37 12.39
N MET A 113 3.16 -1.15 13.29
CA MET A 113 3.19 -0.84 14.73
C MET A 113 3.91 0.48 15.02
N ALA A 114 5.01 0.77 14.31
CA ALA A 114 5.71 2.05 14.44
C ALA A 114 4.84 3.23 13.98
N ILE A 115 4.13 3.09 12.86
CA ILE A 115 3.19 4.11 12.37
C ILE A 115 2.09 4.38 13.40
N ILE A 116 1.53 3.33 14.01
CA ILE A 116 0.51 3.44 15.06
C ILE A 116 1.11 4.18 16.26
N SER A 117 2.27 3.73 16.78
CA SER A 117 2.94 4.34 17.92
C SER A 117 3.25 5.82 17.69
N PHE A 118 3.76 6.18 16.52
CA PHE A 118 4.09 7.56 16.18
C PHE A 118 2.84 8.45 15.97
N TYR A 119 1.73 7.86 15.60
CA TYR A 119 0.46 8.55 15.58
C TYR A 119 -0.09 8.81 16.98
N GLU A 120 0.00 7.83 17.88
CA GLU A 120 -0.53 7.93 19.25
C GLU A 120 0.35 8.78 20.15
N VAL A 121 1.68 8.73 19.96
CA VAL A 121 2.68 9.39 20.81
C VAL A 121 3.48 10.39 20.00
N ASP A 122 2.98 11.61 19.89
CA ASP A 122 3.49 12.68 19.00
C ASP A 122 5.01 12.94 19.07
N PHE A 123 5.63 12.80 20.25
CA PHE A 123 7.06 13.07 20.44
C PHE A 123 7.97 11.87 20.08
N SER A 124 7.39 10.72 19.75
CA SER A 124 8.15 9.49 19.44
C SER A 124 8.51 9.35 17.97
N TYR A 125 8.01 10.22 17.11
CA TYR A 125 8.19 10.11 15.66
C TYR A 125 9.66 10.10 15.25
N ASP A 126 10.05 9.00 14.59
CA ASP A 126 11.35 8.83 13.94
C ASP A 126 11.13 8.50 12.46
N ARG A 127 11.36 9.50 11.61
CA ARG A 127 11.26 9.36 10.15
C ARG A 127 12.14 8.25 9.61
N ASN A 128 13.40 8.21 10.07
CA ASN A 128 14.38 7.27 9.55
C ASN A 128 13.98 5.83 9.89
N TYR A 129 13.41 5.61 11.06
CA TYR A 129 12.90 4.31 11.44
C TYR A 129 11.79 3.83 10.47
N VAL A 130 10.79 4.67 10.19
CA VAL A 130 9.70 4.32 9.26
C VAL A 130 10.24 4.07 7.85
N ALA A 131 11.08 4.97 7.35
CA ALA A 131 11.65 4.86 6.01
C ALA A 131 12.49 3.57 5.86
N ASN A 132 13.32 3.25 6.85
CA ASN A 132 14.13 2.04 6.87
C ASN A 132 13.26 0.77 6.95
N ALA A 133 12.24 0.74 7.82
CA ALA A 133 11.34 -0.40 7.96
C ALA A 133 10.58 -0.68 6.65
N LEU A 134 10.13 0.36 5.94
CA LEU A 134 9.52 0.24 4.62
C LEU A 134 10.52 -0.25 3.57
N SER A 135 11.76 0.29 3.56
CA SER A 135 12.81 -0.15 2.63
C SER A 135 13.18 -1.62 2.83
N GLU A 136 13.31 -2.08 4.07
CA GLU A 136 13.58 -3.48 4.36
C GLU A 136 12.43 -4.40 3.95
N SER A 137 11.18 -3.95 4.16
CA SER A 137 10.00 -4.67 3.68
C SER A 137 9.99 -4.77 2.16
N GLN A 138 10.34 -3.69 1.45
CA GLN A 138 10.48 -3.69 -0.01
C GLN A 138 11.49 -4.75 -0.47
N LYS A 139 12.68 -4.79 0.10
CA LYS A 139 13.72 -5.76 -0.25
C LYS A 139 13.24 -7.21 -0.10
N CYS A 140 12.55 -7.53 1.00
CA CYS A 140 11.98 -8.86 1.18
C CYS A 140 10.95 -9.19 0.09
N LEU A 141 10.07 -8.25 -0.23
CA LEU A 141 9.06 -8.42 -1.26
C LEU A 141 9.68 -8.61 -2.65
N GLU A 142 10.72 -7.84 -2.99
CA GLU A 142 11.43 -7.96 -4.27
C GLU A 142 12.08 -9.34 -4.44
N VAL A 143 12.66 -9.91 -3.38
CA VAL A 143 13.22 -11.26 -3.41
C VAL A 143 12.14 -12.30 -3.74
N ILE A 144 10.94 -12.19 -3.11
CA ILE A 144 9.82 -13.10 -3.34
C ILE A 144 9.36 -13.05 -4.80
N VAL A 145 9.31 -11.86 -5.39
CA VAL A 145 8.62 -11.67 -6.67
C VAL A 145 9.55 -11.58 -7.88
N SER A 146 10.86 -11.44 -7.69
CA SER A 146 11.83 -11.20 -8.76
C SER A 146 11.81 -12.26 -9.86
N LYS A 147 11.60 -13.52 -9.50
CA LYS A 147 11.52 -14.65 -10.45
C LYS A 147 10.17 -14.80 -11.13
N HIS A 148 9.11 -14.23 -10.54
CA HIS A 148 7.73 -14.48 -10.96
C HIS A 148 7.09 -13.28 -11.64
N LEU A 149 7.60 -12.09 -11.41
CA LEU A 149 6.99 -10.84 -11.90
C LEU A 149 7.88 -10.17 -12.94
N THR A 150 7.22 -9.49 -13.87
CA THR A 150 7.90 -8.69 -14.90
C THR A 150 8.52 -7.43 -14.32
N GLU A 151 9.56 -6.88 -14.95
CA GLU A 151 10.19 -5.58 -14.67
C GLU A 151 9.17 -4.48 -14.42
N LYS A 152 8.10 -4.44 -15.20
CA LYS A 152 7.00 -3.50 -15.01
C LYS A 152 6.27 -3.67 -13.68
N SER A 153 6.30 -4.86 -13.08
CA SER A 153 5.69 -5.11 -11.77
C SER A 153 6.66 -4.76 -10.64
N LEU A 154 7.94 -5.01 -10.83
CA LEU A 154 9.01 -4.58 -9.92
C LEU A 154 9.04 -3.05 -9.83
N SER A 155 9.03 -2.33 -10.96
CA SER A 155 8.91 -0.86 -10.99
C SER A 155 7.64 -0.31 -10.31
N ARG A 156 6.57 -1.09 -10.24
CA ARG A 156 5.37 -0.68 -9.47
C ARG A 156 5.58 -0.81 -7.96
N ILE A 157 6.26 -1.87 -7.52
CA ILE A 157 6.62 -2.06 -6.10
C ILE A 157 7.51 -0.90 -5.67
N GLU A 158 8.59 -0.65 -6.40
CA GLU A 158 9.49 0.48 -6.17
C GLU A 158 8.74 1.82 -6.07
N SER A 159 7.86 2.10 -7.05
CA SER A 159 7.06 3.34 -7.06
C SER A 159 6.14 3.49 -5.84
N VAL A 160 5.63 2.39 -5.29
CA VAL A 160 4.79 2.40 -4.08
C VAL A 160 5.62 2.69 -2.84
N PHE A 161 6.69 1.93 -2.64
CA PHE A 161 7.54 2.10 -1.46
C PHE A 161 8.23 3.47 -1.46
N SER A 162 8.76 3.93 -2.60
CA SER A 162 9.36 5.27 -2.74
C SER A 162 8.39 6.41 -2.41
N PHE A 163 7.09 6.24 -2.68
CA PHE A 163 6.11 7.26 -2.30
C PHE A 163 5.89 7.28 -0.79
N PHE A 164 5.66 6.11 -0.16
CA PHE A 164 5.34 6.05 1.26
C PHE A 164 6.55 6.21 2.18
N SER A 165 7.77 5.99 1.70
CA SER A 165 9.02 6.27 2.40
C SER A 165 9.59 7.67 2.12
N ASN A 166 8.90 8.48 1.32
CA ASN A 166 9.36 9.84 1.01
C ASN A 166 9.39 10.71 2.27
N GLU A 167 10.54 11.32 2.54
CA GLU A 167 10.78 12.11 3.75
C GLU A 167 9.77 13.24 3.92
N GLN A 168 9.53 14.02 2.86
CA GLN A 168 8.59 15.15 2.90
C GLN A 168 7.15 14.67 3.18
N PHE A 169 6.77 13.51 2.63
CA PHE A 169 5.48 12.91 2.89
C PHE A 169 5.36 12.49 4.36
N LEU A 170 6.35 11.76 4.88
CA LEU A 170 6.36 11.29 6.27
C LEU A 170 6.34 12.46 7.25
N ASP A 171 7.22 13.45 7.08
CA ASP A 171 7.27 14.63 7.94
C ASP A 171 5.95 15.42 7.93
N ALA A 172 5.29 15.51 6.76
CA ALA A 172 4.02 16.20 6.66
C ALA A 172 2.89 15.48 7.41
N ILE A 173 2.76 14.16 7.25
CA ILE A 173 1.64 13.40 7.84
C ILE A 173 1.80 13.19 9.35
N PHE A 174 3.04 13.12 9.87
CA PHE A 174 3.32 12.95 11.30
C PHE A 174 3.53 14.28 12.04
N LYS A 175 3.56 15.41 11.34
CA LYS A 175 3.63 16.70 12.00
C LYS A 175 2.46 16.89 12.97
N ARG A 176 2.76 17.32 14.20
CA ARG A 176 1.74 17.69 15.18
C ARG A 176 0.80 18.74 14.60
N ASP A 177 -0.48 18.63 14.84
CA ASP A 177 -1.53 19.53 14.31
C ASP A 177 -1.58 19.58 12.78
N SER A 178 -1.11 18.54 12.10
CA SER A 178 -1.15 18.49 10.65
C SER A 178 -2.58 18.30 10.14
N GLU A 179 -2.90 18.94 9.00
CA GLU A 179 -4.17 18.73 8.31
C GLU A 179 -4.42 17.28 7.90
N TYR A 180 -3.37 16.43 7.91
CA TYR A 180 -3.44 15.00 7.58
C TYR A 180 -3.82 14.12 8.77
N ARG A 181 -3.86 14.66 9.99
CA ARG A 181 -4.06 13.90 11.23
C ARG A 181 -5.30 13.00 11.20
N GLU A 182 -6.43 13.52 10.75
CA GLU A 182 -7.68 12.74 10.63
C GLU A 182 -7.56 11.62 9.57
N ALA A 183 -6.95 11.91 8.43
CA ALA A 183 -6.76 10.93 7.37
C ALA A 183 -5.76 9.83 7.79
N LEU A 184 -4.68 10.19 8.49
CA LEU A 184 -3.72 9.26 9.06
C LEU A 184 -4.38 8.39 10.15
N GLY A 185 -5.22 8.98 11.01
CA GLY A 185 -5.96 8.25 12.05
C GLY A 185 -6.85 7.14 11.49
N ARG A 186 -7.48 7.35 10.33
CA ARG A 186 -8.23 6.29 9.65
C ARG A 186 -7.33 5.15 9.15
N VAL A 187 -6.15 5.47 8.63
CA VAL A 187 -5.15 4.46 8.24
C VAL A 187 -4.67 3.67 9.46
N VAL A 188 -4.37 4.36 10.56
CA VAL A 188 -3.97 3.74 11.84
C VAL A 188 -5.06 2.80 12.38
N SER A 189 -6.33 3.23 12.35
CA SER A 189 -7.46 2.38 12.74
C SER A 189 -7.54 1.08 11.92
N ASP A 190 -7.32 1.15 10.61
CA ASP A 190 -7.34 -0.03 9.76
C ASP A 190 -6.10 -0.92 9.96
N LEU A 191 -4.93 -0.33 10.24
CA LEU A 191 -3.72 -1.07 10.61
C LEU A 191 -3.91 -1.83 11.93
N ASN A 192 -4.48 -1.19 12.97
CA ASN A 192 -4.80 -1.86 14.22
C ASN A 192 -5.71 -3.07 13.99
N LYS A 193 -6.79 -2.91 13.23
CA LYS A 193 -7.70 -4.02 12.88
C LYS A 193 -6.97 -5.17 12.19
N ALA A 194 -6.09 -4.86 11.23
CA ALA A 194 -5.32 -5.88 10.50
C ALA A 194 -4.32 -6.62 11.40
N ILE A 195 -3.74 -5.93 12.40
CA ILE A 195 -2.85 -6.53 13.40
C ILE A 195 -3.65 -7.41 14.36
N ASP A 196 -4.78 -6.93 14.85
CA ASP A 196 -5.63 -7.64 15.82
C ASP A 196 -6.27 -8.89 15.21
N SER A 197 -6.62 -8.86 13.92
CA SER A 197 -7.15 -10.02 13.19
C SER A 197 -6.06 -11.04 12.81
N GLY A 198 -4.77 -10.70 12.96
CA GLY A 198 -3.66 -11.55 12.56
C GLY A 198 -3.36 -11.55 11.05
N ASP A 199 -3.98 -10.63 10.29
CA ASP A 199 -3.73 -10.46 8.85
C ASP A 199 -2.34 -9.81 8.60
N LEU A 200 -1.86 -9.08 9.60
CA LEU A 200 -0.53 -8.47 9.67
C LEU A 200 0.29 -9.02 10.83
#